data_d43d815d413ee713871bc2370e0c18fa
#
_entry.id   d43d815d413ee713871bc2370e0c18fa
#
_cell.length_a   1.000
_cell.length_b   1.000
_cell.length_c   1.000
_cell.angle_alpha   90.00
_cell.angle_beta   90.00
_cell.angle_gamma   90.00
#
_symmetry.space_group_name_H-M   'P 1'
#
loop_
_entity.id
_entity.type
_entity.pdbx_description
1 polymer ?
#
loop_
_entity_poly.entity_id
_entity_poly.type
_entity_poly.pdbx_seq_one_letter_code
_entity_poly.pdbx_strand_id
1 'polypeptide(L)'
;MKYYKSLVSALLLFTCISSAQTEESGDYIEFNDRRNVVHGVYLGLGTYFGEIDGKSTYHANFKIAYVANRQVEVGFAAVGFYSQQNIPQSTFDNLDFAGAYGGLHVEPILFGKSLLNLSFPIMVGAGAVVYVEDNNRDIDIDPDRDEWEEVFVVEPGLNLLFNLSRYVQLEAGMRYRFSSKIDLAPNRVKNINGFSAGFGIKVGIFNMGRNRYKKHLGDE
;
A
#
# COMPACT_ATOMS: atom_id res chain seq x y z
N MET A 1 -21.32 21.20 24.35
CA MET A 1 -21.08 22.34 23.45
C MET A 1 -19.72 22.32 22.70
N LYS A 2 -18.76 21.46 23.05
CA LYS A 2 -17.45 21.35 22.34
C LYS A 2 -17.50 20.62 21.00
N TYR A 3 -18.38 19.66 20.83
CA TYR A 3 -18.47 18.81 19.62
C TYR A 3 -19.19 19.48 18.44
N TYR A 4 -20.00 20.50 18.69
CA TYR A 4 -20.75 21.22 17.65
C TYR A 4 -19.81 22.02 16.72
N LYS A 5 -18.73 22.57 17.26
CA LYS A 5 -17.74 23.32 16.45
C LYS A 5 -16.94 22.41 15.53
N SER A 6 -16.61 21.19 15.95
CA SER A 6 -15.94 20.18 15.10
C SER A 6 -16.83 19.71 13.97
N LEU A 7 -18.12 19.52 14.23
CA LEU A 7 -19.09 19.06 13.22
C LEU A 7 -19.33 20.13 12.15
N VAL A 8 -19.41 21.40 12.56
CA VAL A 8 -19.56 22.53 11.63
C VAL A 8 -18.31 22.73 10.78
N SER A 9 -17.10 22.55 11.35
CA SER A 9 -15.84 22.62 10.58
C SER A 9 -15.74 21.48 9.56
N ALA A 10 -16.16 20.27 9.92
CA ALA A 10 -16.18 19.14 8.99
C ALA A 10 -17.20 19.34 7.86
N LEU A 11 -18.36 19.91 8.17
CA LEU A 11 -19.40 20.22 7.18
C LEU A 11 -18.95 21.34 6.21
N LEU A 12 -18.24 22.35 6.71
CA LEU A 12 -17.68 23.44 5.89
C LEU A 12 -16.56 22.95 4.96
N LEU A 13 -15.73 22.01 5.41
CA LEU A 13 -14.72 21.37 4.56
C LEU A 13 -15.37 20.54 3.44
N PHE A 14 -16.49 19.87 3.72
CA PHE A 14 -17.22 19.10 2.72
C PHE A 14 -17.87 19.98 1.65
N THR A 15 -18.36 21.18 2.00
CA THR A 15 -18.96 22.13 1.04
C THR A 15 -17.91 22.81 0.16
N CYS A 16 -16.67 23.02 0.65
CA CYS A 16 -15.58 23.55 -0.18
C CYS A 16 -15.12 22.57 -1.27
N ILE A 17 -15.22 21.27 -1.02
CA ILE A 17 -14.89 20.23 -2.02
C ILE A 17 -15.93 20.19 -3.14
N SER A 18 -17.20 20.49 -2.84
CA SER A 18 -18.29 20.49 -3.83
C SER A 18 -18.24 21.69 -4.79
N SER A 19 -17.58 22.78 -4.43
CA SER A 19 -17.48 24.00 -5.26
C SER A 19 -16.29 24.00 -6.23
N ALA A 20 -15.42 22.99 -6.18
CA ALA A 20 -14.29 22.83 -7.09
C ALA A 20 -14.64 22.08 -8.39
N GLN A 21 -15.91 21.75 -8.59
CA GLN A 21 -16.41 21.19 -9.86
C GLN A 21 -16.76 22.31 -10.82
N THR A 22 -15.74 22.98 -11.37
CA THR A 22 -15.91 23.75 -12.60
C THR A 22 -16.09 22.76 -13.74
N GLU A 23 -17.16 22.92 -14.49
CA GLU A 23 -17.51 22.14 -15.66
C GLU A 23 -16.40 22.19 -16.72
N GLU A 24 -15.48 21.24 -16.68
CA GLU A 24 -14.78 20.76 -17.86
C GLU A 24 -15.22 19.32 -18.09
N SER A 25 -15.80 19.13 -19.25
CA SER A 25 -16.35 17.90 -19.85
C SER A 25 -15.94 16.60 -19.15
N GLY A 26 -16.86 16.06 -18.40
CA GLY A 26 -16.99 14.74 -17.86
C GLY A 26 -15.83 13.78 -18.05
N ASP A 27 -14.91 13.76 -17.09
CA ASP A 27 -14.04 12.62 -16.89
C ASP A 27 -14.78 11.58 -16.01
N TYR A 28 -15.99 11.21 -16.49
CA TYR A 28 -16.69 10.05 -15.97
C TYR A 28 -15.84 8.84 -16.28
N ILE A 29 -15.73 7.91 -15.34
CA ILE A 29 -15.18 6.59 -15.57
C ILE A 29 -16.07 5.90 -16.62
N GLU A 30 -15.84 6.18 -17.88
CA GLU A 30 -16.40 5.41 -18.96
C GLU A 30 -15.61 4.10 -19.03
N PHE A 31 -16.10 3.07 -18.34
CA PHE A 31 -15.56 1.70 -18.43
C PHE A 31 -15.54 1.14 -19.85
N ASN A 32 -15.99 1.89 -20.84
CA ASN A 32 -16.17 1.45 -22.21
C ASN A 32 -15.48 2.31 -23.26
N ASP A 33 -14.55 3.20 -22.92
CA ASP A 33 -13.73 3.87 -23.94
C ASP A 33 -12.66 2.91 -24.52
N ARG A 34 -13.12 2.01 -25.38
CA ARG A 34 -12.27 1.07 -26.13
C ARG A 34 -11.35 1.76 -27.13
N ARG A 35 -11.46 3.06 -27.34
CA ARG A 35 -10.72 3.80 -28.37
C ARG A 35 -9.36 4.34 -27.88
N ASN A 36 -9.20 4.59 -26.57
CA ASN A 36 -8.01 5.20 -25.99
C ASN A 36 -7.52 4.45 -24.74
N VAL A 37 -7.49 3.12 -24.78
CA VAL A 37 -7.01 2.34 -23.62
C VAL A 37 -5.50 2.51 -23.48
N VAL A 38 -5.08 3.08 -22.39
CA VAL A 38 -3.68 3.22 -21.97
C VAL A 38 -3.37 2.12 -20.98
N HIS A 39 -2.33 1.37 -21.25
CA HIS A 39 -1.88 0.26 -20.41
C HIS A 39 -0.57 0.62 -19.75
N GLY A 40 -0.29 0.03 -18.61
CA GLY A 40 0.99 0.17 -17.91
C GLY A 40 1.37 -1.10 -17.18
N VAL A 41 2.65 -1.26 -16.94
CA VAL A 41 3.21 -2.28 -16.05
C VAL A 41 4.34 -1.65 -15.26
N TYR A 42 4.40 -1.90 -13.97
CA TYR A 42 5.46 -1.36 -13.12
C TYR A 42 5.91 -2.36 -12.05
N LEU A 43 7.10 -2.10 -11.55
CA LEU A 43 7.63 -2.62 -10.29
C LEU A 43 7.63 -1.49 -9.26
N GLY A 44 7.18 -1.78 -8.06
CA GLY A 44 7.16 -0.83 -6.94
C GLY A 44 7.98 -1.34 -5.77
N LEU A 45 8.71 -0.43 -5.16
CA LEU A 45 9.42 -0.64 -3.90
C LEU A 45 9.01 0.44 -2.91
N GLY A 46 8.84 0.07 -1.66
CA GLY A 46 8.45 1.02 -0.63
C GLY A 46 8.92 0.62 0.76
N THR A 47 8.96 1.60 1.64
CA THR A 47 9.22 1.41 3.06
C THR A 47 8.14 2.12 3.86
N TYR A 48 7.66 1.45 4.90
CA TYR A 48 6.63 1.95 5.79
C TYR A 48 7.04 1.73 7.24
N PHE A 49 6.64 2.66 8.07
CA PHE A 49 6.82 2.61 9.52
C PHE A 49 5.44 2.53 10.16
N GLY A 50 5.31 1.69 11.15
CA GLY A 50 4.02 1.48 11.80
C GLY A 50 4.19 0.79 13.14
N GLU A 51 3.10 0.20 13.60
CA GLU A 51 3.03 -0.46 14.89
C GLU A 51 2.38 -1.83 14.76
N ILE A 52 2.88 -2.78 15.57
CA ILE A 52 2.24 -4.06 15.88
C ILE A 52 2.22 -4.18 17.40
N ASP A 53 1.04 -4.34 17.98
CA ASP A 53 0.85 -4.42 19.44
C ASP A 53 1.49 -3.24 20.22
N GLY A 54 1.41 -2.02 19.62
CA GLY A 54 1.99 -0.80 20.18
C GLY A 54 3.52 -0.72 20.13
N LYS A 55 4.17 -1.60 19.37
CA LYS A 55 5.62 -1.64 19.16
C LYS A 55 5.99 -1.19 17.76
N SER A 56 7.07 -0.42 17.67
CA SER A 56 7.58 0.09 16.39
C SER A 56 7.92 -1.05 15.43
N THR A 57 7.44 -0.93 14.21
CA THR A 57 7.56 -1.94 13.17
C THR A 57 7.98 -1.31 11.85
N TYR A 58 8.98 -1.92 11.21
CA TYR A 58 9.47 -1.55 9.88
C TYR A 58 8.90 -2.50 8.85
N HIS A 59 8.45 -1.95 7.71
CA HIS A 59 7.91 -2.71 6.61
C HIS A 59 8.66 -2.39 5.33
N ALA A 60 9.08 -3.43 4.61
CA ALA A 60 9.56 -3.33 3.23
C ALA A 60 8.48 -3.89 2.30
N ASN A 61 8.13 -3.16 1.27
CA ASN A 61 7.05 -3.50 0.36
C ASN A 61 7.60 -3.66 -1.06
N PHE A 62 7.16 -4.70 -1.74
CA PHE A 62 7.39 -4.94 -3.16
C PHE A 62 6.05 -5.09 -3.86
N LYS A 63 5.89 -4.47 -5.05
CA LYS A 63 4.70 -4.58 -5.88
C LYS A 63 5.07 -4.85 -7.34
N ILE A 64 4.29 -5.68 -8.00
CA ILE A 64 4.26 -5.82 -9.44
C ILE A 64 2.80 -5.71 -9.90
N ALA A 65 2.49 -4.74 -10.75
CA ALA A 65 1.12 -4.53 -11.15
C ALA A 65 0.98 -4.04 -12.59
N TYR A 66 -0.16 -4.36 -13.15
CA TYR A 66 -0.67 -3.84 -14.40
C TYR A 66 -1.60 -2.67 -14.11
N VAL A 67 -1.45 -1.60 -14.88
CA VAL A 67 -2.25 -0.38 -14.79
C VAL A 67 -3.20 -0.31 -15.98
N ALA A 68 -4.49 -0.34 -15.68
CA ALA A 68 -5.55 -0.19 -16.69
C ALA A 68 -6.00 1.28 -16.72
N ASN A 69 -5.85 1.90 -17.88
CA ASN A 69 -6.37 3.24 -18.20
C ASN A 69 -6.00 4.34 -17.17
N ARG A 70 -4.88 4.18 -16.45
CA ARG A 70 -4.46 5.06 -15.34
C ARG A 70 -5.50 5.22 -14.22
N GLN A 71 -6.48 4.33 -14.16
CA GLN A 71 -7.61 4.38 -13.23
C GLN A 71 -7.59 3.25 -12.22
N VAL A 72 -7.04 2.09 -12.59
CA VAL A 72 -6.99 0.92 -11.72
C VAL A 72 -5.67 0.19 -11.92
N GLU A 73 -5.05 -0.19 -10.84
CA GLU A 73 -3.91 -1.10 -10.81
C GLU A 73 -4.38 -2.46 -10.28
N VAL A 74 -3.90 -3.53 -10.89
CA VAL A 74 -4.15 -4.91 -10.45
C VAL A 74 -2.85 -5.69 -10.53
N GLY A 75 -2.49 -6.38 -9.47
CA GLY A 75 -1.23 -7.13 -9.43
C GLY A 75 -1.04 -7.90 -8.15
N PHE A 76 0.23 -8.06 -7.79
CA PHE A 76 0.65 -8.72 -6.57
C PHE A 76 1.51 -7.76 -5.74
N ALA A 77 1.33 -7.84 -4.44
CA ALA A 77 2.18 -7.16 -3.47
C ALA A 77 2.72 -8.15 -2.44
N ALA A 78 3.92 -7.89 -1.98
CA ALA A 78 4.56 -8.61 -0.89
C ALA A 78 5.11 -7.61 0.12
N VAL A 79 5.00 -7.91 1.39
CA VAL A 79 5.46 -7.09 2.51
C VAL A 79 6.25 -7.96 3.47
N GLY A 80 7.50 -7.61 3.69
CA GLY A 80 8.28 -8.12 4.81
C GLY A 80 8.24 -7.11 5.94
N PHE A 81 8.20 -7.57 7.17
CA PHE A 81 8.22 -6.69 8.34
C PHE A 81 9.08 -7.23 9.48
N TYR A 82 9.57 -6.28 10.28
CA TYR A 82 10.31 -6.55 11.50
C TYR A 82 9.80 -5.62 12.60
N SER A 83 9.42 -6.20 13.73
CA SER A 83 8.85 -5.50 14.89
C SER A 83 9.68 -5.72 16.13
N GLN A 84 10.16 -4.64 16.71
CA GLN A 84 10.95 -4.65 17.94
C GLN A 84 10.06 -4.86 19.17
N GLN A 85 9.73 -6.13 19.43
CA GLN A 85 8.88 -6.50 20.56
C GLN A 85 9.63 -6.49 21.88
N ASN A 86 10.94 -6.80 21.86
CA ASN A 86 11.81 -6.87 23.04
C ASN A 86 11.21 -7.74 24.15
N ILE A 87 10.71 -8.93 23.80
CA ILE A 87 10.11 -9.86 24.76
C ILE A 87 11.23 -10.58 25.50
N PRO A 88 11.34 -10.43 26.82
CA PRO A 88 12.39 -11.10 27.58
C PRO A 88 12.22 -12.63 27.53
N GLN A 89 13.21 -13.35 27.02
CA GLN A 89 13.26 -14.81 27.04
C GLN A 89 14.20 -15.32 28.12
N SER A 90 15.35 -14.67 28.26
CA SER A 90 16.35 -14.95 29.29
C SER A 90 16.98 -13.65 29.82
N THR A 91 17.99 -13.76 30.69
CA THR A 91 18.68 -12.58 31.26
C THR A 91 19.44 -11.80 30.17
N PHE A 92 19.70 -12.37 29.01
CA PHE A 92 20.55 -11.81 27.96
C PHE A 92 19.91 -11.78 26.58
N ASP A 93 18.76 -12.46 26.39
CA ASP A 93 18.14 -12.62 25.07
C ASP A 93 16.71 -12.10 25.08
N ASN A 94 16.40 -11.28 24.09
CA ASN A 94 15.06 -10.80 23.82
C ASN A 94 14.53 -11.44 22.52
N LEU A 95 13.21 -11.62 22.42
CA LEU A 95 12.56 -12.05 21.22
C LEU A 95 11.92 -10.83 20.53
N ASP A 96 12.20 -10.70 19.27
CA ASP A 96 11.53 -9.80 18.35
C ASP A 96 10.57 -10.57 17.45
N PHE A 97 9.81 -9.87 16.62
CA PHE A 97 8.76 -10.46 15.81
C PHE A 97 8.93 -10.07 14.35
N ALA A 98 9.06 -11.04 13.48
CA ALA A 98 9.23 -10.84 12.06
C ALA A 98 8.23 -11.65 11.24
N GLY A 99 8.06 -11.28 9.98
CA GLY A 99 7.23 -12.05 9.08
C GLY A 99 7.17 -11.45 7.69
N ALA A 100 6.53 -12.19 6.82
CA ALA A 100 6.25 -11.74 5.47
C ALA A 100 4.88 -12.22 5.03
N TYR A 101 4.17 -11.39 4.29
CA TYR A 101 2.89 -11.72 3.70
C TYR A 101 2.79 -11.13 2.30
N GLY A 102 1.92 -11.69 1.48
CA GLY A 102 1.71 -11.19 0.13
C GLY A 102 0.41 -11.73 -0.45
N GLY A 103 -0.02 -11.09 -1.53
CA GLY A 103 -1.27 -11.48 -2.17
C GLY A 103 -1.67 -10.58 -3.31
N LEU A 104 -2.96 -10.66 -3.64
CA LEU A 104 -3.57 -9.84 -4.67
C LEU A 104 -3.65 -8.38 -4.21
N HIS A 105 -3.27 -7.49 -5.12
CA HIS A 105 -3.29 -6.05 -4.92
C HIS A 105 -4.19 -5.39 -5.97
N VAL A 106 -5.13 -4.57 -5.52
CA VAL A 106 -5.98 -3.74 -6.37
C VAL A 106 -5.93 -2.31 -5.84
N GLU A 107 -5.69 -1.34 -6.73
CA GLU A 107 -5.54 0.06 -6.35
C GLU A 107 -6.30 0.95 -7.34
N PRO A 108 -7.57 1.34 -7.04
CA PRO A 108 -8.28 2.38 -7.77
C PRO A 108 -7.57 3.73 -7.66
N ILE A 109 -7.44 4.45 -8.78
CA ILE A 109 -6.75 5.73 -8.88
C ILE A 109 -7.74 6.81 -9.31
N LEU A 110 -7.83 7.87 -8.53
CA LEU A 110 -8.54 9.08 -8.89
C LEU A 110 -7.57 10.12 -9.47
N PHE A 111 -8.05 10.90 -10.43
CA PHE A 111 -7.27 11.95 -11.10
C PHE A 111 -6.03 11.44 -11.85
N GLY A 112 -6.09 10.23 -12.44
CA GLY A 112 -4.95 9.56 -13.06
C GLY A 112 -4.26 10.30 -14.22
N LYS A 113 -4.82 11.40 -14.72
CA LYS A 113 -4.21 12.29 -15.73
C LYS A 113 -3.46 13.48 -15.11
N SER A 114 -3.61 13.72 -13.82
CA SER A 114 -2.98 14.81 -13.09
C SER A 114 -1.55 14.49 -12.69
N LEU A 115 -0.78 15.52 -12.32
CA LEU A 115 0.55 15.37 -11.74
C LEU A 115 0.48 14.66 -10.39
N LEU A 116 -0.57 14.97 -9.62
CA LEU A 116 -0.86 14.41 -8.31
C LEU A 116 -2.16 13.61 -8.37
N ASN A 117 -2.11 12.36 -7.97
CA ASN A 117 -3.24 11.44 -7.99
C ASN A 117 -3.50 10.92 -6.59
N LEU A 118 -4.75 10.58 -6.31
CA LEU A 118 -5.17 9.90 -5.10
C LEU A 118 -5.51 8.46 -5.42
N SER A 119 -5.08 7.51 -4.61
CA SER A 119 -5.41 6.11 -4.81
C SER A 119 -5.75 5.37 -3.52
N PHE A 120 -6.46 4.27 -3.67
CA PHE A 120 -6.98 3.46 -2.56
C PHE A 120 -6.53 2.00 -2.73
N PRO A 121 -5.29 1.68 -2.34
CA PRO A 121 -4.80 0.31 -2.40
C PRO A 121 -5.57 -0.60 -1.44
N ILE A 122 -5.86 -1.80 -1.89
CA ILE A 122 -6.36 -2.90 -1.08
C ILE A 122 -5.53 -4.13 -1.43
N MET A 123 -4.91 -4.73 -0.43
CA MET A 123 -4.24 -6.02 -0.58
C MET A 123 -4.97 -7.07 0.24
N VAL A 124 -5.12 -8.25 -0.34
CA VAL A 124 -5.68 -9.44 0.32
C VAL A 124 -4.74 -10.60 0.06
N GLY A 125 -4.26 -11.21 1.13
CA GLY A 125 -3.27 -12.27 1.01
C GLY A 125 -3.04 -13.06 2.28
N ALA A 126 -1.97 -13.84 2.25
CA ALA A 126 -1.53 -14.65 3.37
C ALA A 126 -0.02 -14.60 3.51
N GLY A 127 0.49 -15.05 4.62
CA GLY A 127 1.91 -15.11 4.90
C GLY A 127 2.23 -15.92 6.12
N ALA A 128 3.41 -15.72 6.65
CA ALA A 128 3.86 -16.39 7.86
C ALA A 128 4.60 -15.42 8.77
N VAL A 129 4.55 -15.70 10.05
CA VAL A 129 5.18 -14.91 11.11
C VAL A 129 5.97 -15.81 12.04
N VAL A 130 6.98 -15.24 12.67
CA VAL A 130 7.93 -15.97 13.52
C VAL A 130 8.48 -15.05 14.59
N TYR A 131 8.81 -15.60 15.76
CA TYR A 131 9.65 -14.91 16.73
C TYR A 131 11.12 -15.16 16.41
N VAL A 132 11.92 -14.11 16.43
CA VAL A 132 13.36 -14.16 16.15
C VAL A 132 14.14 -13.68 17.37
N GLU A 133 15.28 -14.31 17.66
CA GLU A 133 16.15 -13.90 18.75
C GLU A 133 16.93 -12.64 18.35
N ASP A 134 16.86 -11.58 19.18
CA ASP A 134 17.69 -10.39 19.04
C ASP A 134 19.06 -10.60 19.68
N ASN A 135 19.96 -11.23 18.97
CA ASN A 135 21.34 -11.51 19.39
C ASN A 135 22.31 -10.35 19.05
N ASN A 136 21.86 -9.10 19.12
CA ASN A 136 22.69 -7.87 19.02
C ASN A 136 23.67 -7.79 17.83
N ARG A 137 23.76 -8.78 16.95
CA ARG A 137 24.69 -8.82 15.81
C ARG A 137 24.15 -9.42 14.52
N ASP A 138 23.27 -10.41 14.60
CA ASP A 138 22.74 -11.09 13.39
C ASP A 138 21.31 -11.54 13.68
N ILE A 139 20.40 -11.29 12.73
CA ILE A 139 19.05 -11.87 12.73
C ILE A 139 19.25 -13.33 12.26
N ASP A 140 19.24 -14.26 13.18
CA ASP A 140 19.33 -15.69 12.85
C ASP A 140 17.91 -16.24 12.71
N ILE A 141 17.53 -16.52 11.47
CA ILE A 141 16.27 -17.21 11.15
C ILE A 141 16.64 -18.63 10.72
N ASP A 142 16.40 -19.60 11.59
CA ASP A 142 16.58 -21.00 11.29
C ASP A 142 15.22 -21.64 10.92
N PRO A 143 14.94 -21.88 9.63
CA PRO A 143 13.66 -22.44 9.20
C PRO A 143 13.32 -23.82 9.78
N ASP A 144 14.31 -24.55 10.27
CA ASP A 144 14.15 -25.89 10.83
C ASP A 144 13.94 -25.88 12.37
N ARG A 145 14.25 -24.76 13.04
CA ARG A 145 14.12 -24.58 14.48
C ARG A 145 12.99 -23.67 14.89
N ASP A 146 12.65 -22.71 14.02
CA ASP A 146 11.67 -21.68 14.32
C ASP A 146 10.25 -22.16 13.97
N GLU A 147 9.34 -22.01 14.93
CA GLU A 147 7.92 -22.29 14.69
C GLU A 147 7.33 -21.12 13.89
N TRP A 148 6.74 -21.42 12.73
CA TRP A 148 6.08 -20.48 11.86
C TRP A 148 4.56 -20.60 12.01
N GLU A 149 3.89 -19.46 12.10
CA GLU A 149 2.44 -19.43 12.13
C GLU A 149 1.91 -18.72 10.88
N GLU A 150 0.92 -19.33 10.24
CA GLU A 150 0.29 -18.76 9.07
C GLU A 150 -0.66 -17.61 9.46
N VAL A 151 -0.64 -16.54 8.65
CA VAL A 151 -1.49 -15.38 8.86
C VAL A 151 -2.19 -14.98 7.57
N PHE A 152 -3.51 -14.73 7.66
CA PHE A 152 -4.28 -14.10 6.60
C PHE A 152 -4.34 -12.60 6.84
N VAL A 153 -4.19 -11.80 5.78
CA VAL A 153 -4.08 -10.33 5.87
C VAL A 153 -4.99 -9.65 4.87
N VAL A 154 -5.68 -8.59 5.33
CA VAL A 154 -6.37 -7.61 4.50
C VAL A 154 -5.82 -6.23 4.84
N GLU A 155 -5.27 -5.53 3.86
CA GLU A 155 -4.60 -4.25 4.07
C GLU A 155 -5.16 -3.17 3.13
N PRO A 156 -6.23 -2.46 3.54
CA PRO A 156 -6.67 -1.24 2.88
C PRO A 156 -5.74 -0.06 3.17
N GLY A 157 -5.66 0.88 2.22
CA GLY A 157 -4.83 2.07 2.37
C GLY A 157 -5.32 3.29 1.59
N LEU A 158 -4.56 4.35 1.74
CA LEU A 158 -4.72 5.61 1.02
C LEU A 158 -3.34 6.08 0.59
N ASN A 159 -3.15 6.31 -0.71
CA ASN A 159 -1.89 6.80 -1.25
C ASN A 159 -2.09 8.11 -2.00
N LEU A 160 -1.09 8.95 -1.92
CA LEU A 160 -0.85 10.09 -2.78
C LEU A 160 0.24 9.71 -3.77
N LEU A 161 -0.06 9.77 -5.05
CA LEU A 161 0.84 9.39 -6.13
C LEU A 161 1.30 10.66 -6.85
N PHE A 162 2.61 10.79 -7.05
CA PHE A 162 3.23 11.90 -7.77
C PHE A 162 3.93 11.39 -9.03
N ASN A 163 3.44 11.80 -10.20
CA ASN A 163 3.97 11.41 -11.49
C ASN A 163 5.22 12.23 -11.84
N LEU A 164 6.40 11.71 -11.47
CA LEU A 164 7.67 12.40 -11.72
C LEU A 164 8.04 12.36 -13.20
N SER A 165 7.79 11.24 -13.86
CA SER A 165 8.02 11.05 -15.28
C SER A 165 7.09 9.99 -15.86
N ARG A 166 7.20 9.72 -17.19
CA ARG A 166 6.47 8.62 -17.83
C ARG A 166 6.88 7.22 -17.34
N TYR A 167 7.98 7.12 -16.63
CA TYR A 167 8.56 5.86 -16.14
C TYR A 167 8.64 5.76 -14.63
N VAL A 168 8.51 6.89 -13.92
CA VAL A 168 8.72 6.96 -12.47
C VAL A 168 7.57 7.70 -11.81
N GLN A 169 6.98 7.06 -10.82
CA GLN A 169 5.96 7.62 -9.95
C GLN A 169 6.39 7.43 -8.50
N LEU A 170 6.27 8.48 -7.71
CA LEU A 170 6.47 8.41 -6.26
C LEU A 170 5.12 8.15 -5.58
N GLU A 171 5.18 7.43 -4.48
CA GLU A 171 4.03 7.08 -3.65
C GLU A 171 4.31 7.51 -2.22
N ALA A 172 3.37 8.19 -1.59
CA ALA A 172 3.35 8.41 -0.15
C ALA A 172 1.98 8.00 0.37
N GLY A 173 1.92 7.22 1.43
CA GLY A 173 0.63 6.69 1.85
C GLY A 173 0.59 6.13 3.25
N MET A 174 -0.62 5.75 3.62
CA MET A 174 -0.94 5.12 4.89
C MET A 174 -1.80 3.89 4.65
N ARG A 175 -1.63 2.89 5.50
CA ARG A 175 -2.34 1.62 5.42
C ARG A 175 -2.75 1.16 6.80
N TYR A 176 -3.85 0.45 6.86
CA TYR A 176 -4.23 -0.27 8.06
C TYR A 176 -4.31 -1.76 7.75
N ARG A 177 -3.66 -2.55 8.56
CA ARG A 177 -3.59 -4.01 8.40
C ARG A 177 -4.55 -4.68 9.36
N PHE A 178 -5.40 -5.55 8.82
CA PHE A 178 -6.21 -6.51 9.54
C PHE A 178 -5.61 -7.90 9.32
N SER A 179 -5.46 -8.67 10.38
CA SER A 179 -4.97 -10.04 10.27
C SER A 179 -5.82 -11.04 11.04
N SER A 180 -5.69 -12.30 10.68
CA SER A 180 -6.18 -13.42 11.49
C SER A 180 -5.49 -13.43 12.85
N LYS A 181 -6.02 -14.25 13.77
CA LYS A 181 -5.38 -14.50 15.05
C LYS A 181 -4.15 -15.35 14.85
N ILE A 182 -3.16 -15.09 15.69
CA ILE A 182 -1.88 -15.79 15.77
C ILE A 182 -1.84 -16.53 17.10
N ASP A 183 -1.48 -17.81 17.05
CA ASP A 183 -1.34 -18.69 18.23
C ASP A 183 0.09 -19.26 18.30
N LEU A 184 1.06 -18.38 18.23
CA LEU A 184 2.48 -18.71 18.25
C LEU A 184 3.06 -18.48 19.65
N ALA A 185 3.73 -19.47 20.23
CA ALA A 185 4.42 -19.32 21.51
C ALA A 185 5.54 -18.25 21.43
N PRO A 186 5.68 -17.37 22.43
CA PRO A 186 5.07 -17.32 23.76
C PRO A 186 3.70 -16.63 23.87
N ASN A 187 2.90 -16.55 22.79
CA ASN A 187 1.55 -15.98 22.75
C ASN A 187 1.45 -14.51 23.21
N ARG A 188 2.47 -13.71 22.89
CA ARG A 188 2.51 -12.29 23.21
C ARG A 188 1.79 -11.46 22.15
N VAL A 189 2.05 -11.74 20.88
CA VAL A 189 1.42 -11.05 19.74
C VAL A 189 0.26 -11.90 19.25
N LYS A 190 -0.97 -11.40 19.40
CA LYS A 190 -2.20 -12.12 19.01
C LYS A 190 -2.65 -11.86 17.58
N ASN A 191 -2.17 -10.81 16.98
CA ASN A 191 -2.45 -10.42 15.59
C ASN A 191 -1.41 -9.37 15.17
N ILE A 192 -1.26 -9.16 13.85
CA ILE A 192 -0.40 -8.11 13.32
C ILE A 192 -1.19 -6.87 12.89
N ASN A 193 -2.36 -6.66 13.48
CA ASN A 193 -3.15 -5.46 13.20
C ASN A 193 -2.35 -4.21 13.53
N GLY A 194 -2.47 -3.20 12.69
CA GLY A 194 -1.78 -1.95 12.96
C GLY A 194 -1.83 -0.98 11.80
N PHE A 195 -1.49 0.25 12.13
CA PHE A 195 -1.37 1.33 11.19
C PHE A 195 0.08 1.46 10.72
N SER A 196 0.27 1.76 9.46
CA SER A 196 1.58 2.08 8.90
C SER A 196 1.50 3.22 7.90
N ALA A 197 2.55 4.04 7.85
CA ALA A 197 2.68 5.13 6.91
C ALA A 197 4.09 5.13 6.32
N GLY A 198 4.22 5.53 5.06
CA GLY A 198 5.52 5.51 4.41
C GLY A 198 5.47 6.03 2.98
N PHE A 199 6.51 5.71 2.27
CA PHE A 199 6.69 6.13 0.89
C PHE A 199 7.30 5.03 0.04
N GLY A 200 7.11 5.17 -1.27
CA GLY A 200 7.62 4.23 -2.25
C GLY A 200 7.89 4.87 -3.59
N ILE A 201 8.49 4.09 -4.45
CA ILE A 201 8.75 4.42 -5.84
C ILE A 201 8.19 3.32 -6.74
N LYS A 202 7.47 3.71 -7.77
CA LYS A 202 7.00 2.82 -8.84
C LYS A 202 7.81 3.13 -10.10
N VAL A 203 8.43 2.12 -10.68
CA VAL A 203 9.24 2.23 -11.92
C VAL A 203 8.65 1.30 -12.97
N GLY A 204 8.29 1.86 -14.11
CA GLY A 204 7.65 1.09 -15.17
C GLY A 204 7.24 1.90 -16.38
N ILE A 205 6.37 1.34 -17.18
CA ILE A 205 5.80 2.01 -18.34
C ILE A 205 4.31 2.24 -18.05
N PHE A 206 3.94 3.50 -17.79
CA PHE A 206 2.55 3.86 -17.43
C PHE A 206 1.70 4.32 -18.62
N ASN A 207 2.25 4.30 -19.83
CA ASN A 207 1.59 4.83 -21.03
C ASN A 207 1.90 3.96 -22.26
N MET A 208 1.56 2.67 -22.21
CA MET A 208 1.57 1.79 -23.36
C MET A 208 0.23 1.89 -24.06
N GLY A 209 0.13 2.74 -25.07
CA GLY A 209 -1.08 2.86 -25.89
C GLY A 209 -0.75 3.50 -27.22
N ARG A 210 -1.30 2.96 -28.32
CA ARG A 210 -1.27 3.66 -29.59
C ARG A 210 -2.28 4.79 -29.54
N ASN A 211 -1.78 6.02 -29.52
CA ASN A 211 -2.60 7.19 -29.78
C ASN A 211 -3.00 7.18 -31.27
N ARG A 212 -4.09 6.51 -31.61
CA ARG A 212 -4.57 6.37 -32.98
C ARG A 212 -5.03 7.70 -33.61
N TYR A 213 -5.23 8.73 -32.78
CA TYR A 213 -5.66 10.05 -33.25
C TYR A 213 -4.55 10.91 -33.85
N LYS A 214 -3.28 10.65 -33.59
CA LYS A 214 -2.18 11.44 -34.19
C LYS A 214 -1.88 11.10 -35.64
N LYS A 215 -2.53 10.09 -36.21
CA LYS A 215 -2.28 9.66 -37.61
C LYS A 215 -3.18 10.34 -38.64
N HIS A 216 -4.17 11.13 -38.22
CA HIS A 216 -5.11 11.79 -39.14
C HIS A 216 -4.98 13.33 -39.20
N LEU A 217 -3.99 13.93 -38.51
CA LEU A 217 -3.77 15.39 -38.55
C LEU A 217 -2.53 15.76 -39.37
N GLY A 218 -2.01 14.90 -40.23
CA GLY A 218 -0.79 15.13 -40.96
C GLY A 218 -0.90 15.05 -42.49
N ASP A 219 -2.08 14.85 -43.04
CA ASP A 219 -2.29 14.74 -44.52
C ASP A 219 -3.48 15.64 -44.94
N GLU A 220 -3.35 16.97 -44.77
CA GLU A 220 -4.05 18.01 -45.51
C GLU A 220 -3.10 19.19 -45.78
#